data_a859aaf4448aaecf6e85a8164168cdcc
#
_entry.id   a859aaf4448aaecf6e85a8164168cdcc
#
_cell.length_a   1.000
_cell.length_b   1.000
_cell.length_c   1.000
_cell.angle_alpha   90.00
_cell.angle_beta   90.00
_cell.angle_gamma   90.00
#
_symmetry.space_group_name_H-M   'P 1'
#
loop_
_entity.id
_entity.type
_entity.pdbx_description
1 polymer ?
#
loop_
_entity_poly.entity_id
_entity_poly.type
_entity_poly.pdbx_seq_one_letter_code
_entity_poly.pdbx_strand_id
1 'polypeptide(L)'
;QGDTTIASDLQYGLVDLGFAGAGMIPAWNVPAAVARYMTFAPSSTGAAYLVAKSWDVTEKTTTAYAKGIIDSQWGGMNVRGNVGLQFQRTEQSSTAVRLTDGANPKPVTDGKTVTDVLPSLNLAFGLADDQTVRVALARQVARPRVDQLRSAMEFGVGDNPNASGFREPGASGGNSKLDPWRANAFDLSYEKYFGNKAYLAAAYFFKDLRSYIYTQ
;
A
#
# COMPACT_ATOMS: atom_id res chain seq x y z
N GLN A 1 10.02 30.78 15.06
CA GLN A 1 10.64 30.44 13.75
C GLN A 1 10.56 31.71 12.91
N GLY A 2 11.70 32.29 12.60
CA GLY A 2 11.76 33.41 11.67
C GLY A 2 12.21 32.91 10.29
N ASP A 3 11.80 33.64 9.26
CA ASP A 3 12.26 33.38 7.90
C ASP A 3 13.77 33.69 7.84
N THR A 4 14.55 32.77 7.32
CA THR A 4 15.99 32.89 7.16
C THR A 4 16.35 32.74 5.70
N THR A 5 17.06 33.70 5.15
CA THR A 5 17.58 33.63 3.79
C THR A 5 18.73 32.60 3.76
N ILE A 6 18.68 31.67 2.81
CA ILE A 6 19.75 30.72 2.61
C ILE A 6 21.00 31.44 2.09
N ALA A 7 22.14 31.29 2.75
CA ALA A 7 23.39 31.92 2.38
C ALA A 7 23.81 31.56 0.94
N SER A 8 24.40 32.52 0.24
CA SER A 8 24.74 32.37 -1.18
C SER A 8 25.69 31.25 -1.51
N ASP A 9 26.60 30.90 -0.57
CA ASP A 9 27.51 29.76 -0.69
C ASP A 9 26.82 28.39 -0.66
N LEU A 10 25.56 28.33 -0.24
CA LEU A 10 24.72 27.13 -0.26
C LEU A 10 23.78 27.07 -1.47
N GLN A 11 23.75 28.09 -2.31
CA GLN A 11 22.84 28.17 -3.45
C GLN A 11 23.52 27.64 -4.72
N TYR A 12 22.82 26.81 -5.47
CA TYR A 12 23.25 26.30 -6.79
C TYR A 12 22.69 27.15 -7.95
N GLY A 13 21.90 28.19 -7.64
CA GLY A 13 21.17 28.98 -8.64
C GLY A 13 19.86 28.32 -9.06
N LEU A 14 19.42 28.65 -10.29
CA LEU A 14 18.21 28.09 -10.86
C LEU A 14 18.51 26.79 -11.61
N VAL A 15 17.70 25.78 -11.37
CA VAL A 15 17.75 24.47 -12.05
C VAL A 15 16.48 24.27 -12.85
N ASP A 16 16.62 23.81 -14.09
CA ASP A 16 15.50 23.54 -14.95
C ASP A 16 14.87 22.17 -14.63
N LEU A 17 13.62 22.20 -14.19
CA LEU A 17 12.77 21.02 -14.00
C LEU A 17 11.64 20.99 -15.05
N GLY A 18 11.89 21.47 -16.26
CA GLY A 18 10.93 21.45 -17.37
C GLY A 18 10.42 20.05 -17.68
N PHE A 19 11.26 19.02 -17.49
CA PHE A 19 10.86 17.61 -17.63
C PHE A 19 9.74 17.19 -16.67
N ALA A 20 9.63 17.84 -15.52
CA ALA A 20 8.59 17.63 -14.51
C ALA A 20 7.47 18.69 -14.55
N GLY A 21 7.48 19.58 -15.55
CA GLY A 21 6.51 20.67 -15.70
C GLY A 21 6.66 21.82 -14.72
N ALA A 22 7.74 21.87 -13.93
CA ALA A 22 7.94 22.88 -12.89
C ALA A 22 8.78 24.10 -13.34
N GLY A 23 9.39 24.05 -14.53
CA GLY A 23 10.25 25.12 -15.06
C GLY A 23 11.50 25.35 -14.24
N MET A 24 11.96 26.62 -14.16
CA MET A 24 13.17 27.00 -13.42
C MET A 24 12.84 27.18 -11.93
N ILE A 25 13.48 26.41 -11.07
CA ILE A 25 13.32 26.51 -9.61
C ILE A 25 14.65 26.80 -8.92
N PRO A 26 14.66 27.51 -7.76
CA PRO A 26 15.87 27.68 -6.95
C PRO A 26 16.33 26.35 -6.39
N ALA A 27 17.63 26.07 -6.51
CA ALA A 27 18.26 24.89 -5.93
C ALA A 27 19.37 25.29 -4.96
N TRP A 28 19.55 24.48 -3.91
CA TRP A 28 20.55 24.69 -2.88
C TRP A 28 21.04 23.38 -2.27
N ASN A 29 22.16 23.44 -1.58
CA ASN A 29 22.71 22.33 -0.84
C ASN A 29 21.90 22.08 0.44
N VAL A 30 20.86 21.25 0.33
CA VAL A 30 19.95 20.94 1.44
C VAL A 30 20.70 20.33 2.65
N PRO A 31 21.57 19.32 2.50
CA PRO A 31 22.31 18.79 3.66
C PRO A 31 23.14 19.83 4.40
N ALA A 32 23.86 20.70 3.68
CA ALA A 32 24.66 21.73 4.28
C ALA A 32 23.82 22.85 4.91
N ALA A 33 22.67 23.19 4.31
CA ALA A 33 21.72 24.14 4.87
C ALA A 33 21.10 23.58 6.18
N VAL A 34 20.71 22.33 6.19
CA VAL A 34 20.21 21.67 7.40
C VAL A 34 21.28 21.66 8.50
N ALA A 35 22.53 21.30 8.18
CA ALA A 35 23.61 21.31 9.16
C ALA A 35 23.91 22.71 9.72
N ARG A 36 23.73 23.78 8.90
CA ARG A 36 24.02 25.15 9.31
C ARG A 36 22.89 25.80 10.10
N TYR A 37 21.65 25.55 9.73
CA TYR A 37 20.51 26.33 10.24
C TYR A 37 19.59 25.53 11.17
N MET A 38 19.78 24.22 11.26
CA MET A 38 18.90 23.36 12.06
C MET A 38 19.71 22.61 13.12
N THR A 39 19.12 22.47 14.28
CA THR A 39 19.66 21.61 15.34
C THR A 39 18.86 20.32 15.35
N PHE A 40 19.55 19.18 15.28
CA PHE A 40 18.91 17.88 15.40
C PHE A 40 18.28 17.73 16.78
N ALA A 41 16.98 17.57 16.83
CA ALA A 41 16.25 17.24 18.06
C ALA A 41 15.86 15.75 18.01
N PRO A 42 16.45 14.89 18.87
CA PRO A 42 16.07 13.49 18.93
C PRO A 42 14.58 13.34 19.29
N SER A 43 13.90 12.39 18.65
CA SER A 43 12.50 12.09 18.93
C SER A 43 12.24 11.69 20.40
N SER A 44 13.30 11.27 21.11
CA SER A 44 13.22 10.88 22.52
C SER A 44 13.21 12.06 23.52
N THR A 45 13.44 13.30 23.07
CA THR A 45 13.69 14.43 23.96
C THR A 45 12.57 15.42 24.10
N GLY A 46 11.35 15.12 23.78
CA GLY A 46 10.52 16.09 24.34
C GLY A 46 9.13 16.35 23.81
N ALA A 47 8.90 16.42 22.56
CA ALA A 47 7.56 16.75 22.11
C ALA A 47 6.83 15.48 21.68
N ALA A 48 5.70 15.17 22.31
CA ALA A 48 4.90 13.99 22.01
C ALA A 48 4.61 13.83 20.52
N TYR A 49 4.41 14.94 19.81
CA TYR A 49 4.18 14.94 18.37
C TYR A 49 5.39 14.53 17.52
N LEU A 50 6.63 14.74 18.02
CA LEU A 50 7.86 14.29 17.34
C LEU A 50 8.09 12.79 17.53
N VAL A 51 7.77 12.28 18.73
CA VAL A 51 7.88 10.87 19.07
C VAL A 51 7.02 10.02 18.14
N ALA A 52 5.79 10.43 17.88
CA ALA A 52 4.85 9.72 17.04
C ALA A 52 5.24 9.73 15.53
N LYS A 53 6.14 10.61 15.11
CA LYS A 53 6.63 10.68 13.72
C LYS A 53 7.83 9.77 13.43
N SER A 54 8.43 9.18 14.46
CA SER A 54 9.57 8.26 14.33
C SER A 54 9.10 6.81 14.45
N TRP A 55 9.07 6.11 13.33
CA TRP A 55 8.65 4.70 13.27
C TRP A 55 9.31 3.98 12.10
N ASP A 56 9.47 2.69 12.27
CA ASP A 56 9.96 1.77 11.26
C ASP A 56 8.93 0.69 11.01
N VAL A 57 8.79 0.26 9.76
CA VAL A 57 8.01 -0.92 9.38
C VAL A 57 8.89 -1.86 8.58
N THR A 58 8.93 -3.11 8.99
CA THR A 58 9.63 -4.18 8.30
C THR A 58 8.61 -5.21 7.82
N GLU A 59 8.63 -5.52 6.54
CA GLU A 59 7.89 -6.62 5.94
C GLU A 59 8.84 -7.59 5.25
N LYS A 60 8.71 -8.88 5.60
CA LYS A 60 9.43 -9.98 4.94
C LYS A 60 8.41 -10.92 4.33
N THR A 61 8.45 -11.08 3.01
CA THR A 61 7.53 -11.96 2.30
C THR A 61 8.29 -13.11 1.67
N THR A 62 7.86 -14.33 2.01
CA THR A 62 8.31 -15.56 1.38
C THR A 62 7.18 -16.11 0.52
N THR A 63 7.46 -16.39 -0.74
CA THR A 63 6.47 -16.90 -1.69
C THR A 63 6.98 -18.18 -2.34
N ALA A 64 6.13 -19.20 -2.35
CA ALA A 64 6.30 -20.39 -3.15
C ALA A 64 5.09 -20.54 -4.08
N TYR A 65 5.29 -21.03 -5.29
CA TYR A 65 4.18 -21.23 -6.22
C TYR A 65 4.40 -22.45 -7.11
N ALA A 66 3.28 -23.01 -7.57
CA ALA A 66 3.24 -24.00 -8.64
C ALA A 66 2.22 -23.57 -9.70
N LYS A 67 2.53 -23.80 -10.97
CA LYS A 67 1.68 -23.47 -12.10
C LYS A 67 1.63 -24.61 -13.10
N GLY A 68 0.42 -25.04 -13.47
CA GLY A 68 0.15 -25.94 -14.58
C GLY A 68 -0.36 -25.16 -15.79
N ILE A 69 0.09 -25.52 -16.97
CA ILE A 69 -0.39 -24.98 -18.24
C ILE A 69 -1.36 -25.98 -18.85
N ILE A 70 -2.47 -25.50 -19.39
CA ILE A 70 -3.51 -26.25 -20.06
C ILE A 70 -3.51 -25.85 -21.53
N ASP A 71 -3.28 -26.82 -22.42
CA ASP A 71 -3.44 -26.68 -23.86
C ASP A 71 -4.01 -28.01 -24.36
N SER A 72 -5.30 -28.03 -24.64
CA SER A 72 -6.06 -29.25 -24.89
C SER A 72 -7.30 -28.98 -25.75
N GLN A 73 -7.99 -30.05 -26.10
CA GLN A 73 -9.29 -29.97 -26.76
C GLN A 73 -10.34 -30.70 -25.92
N TRP A 74 -11.42 -29.99 -25.62
CA TRP A 74 -12.55 -30.52 -24.85
C TRP A 74 -13.82 -30.44 -25.69
N GLY A 75 -14.37 -31.61 -26.07
CA GLY A 75 -15.57 -31.62 -26.90
C GLY A 75 -15.45 -30.91 -28.25
N GLY A 76 -14.25 -30.91 -28.85
CA GLY A 76 -13.97 -30.23 -30.12
C GLY A 76 -13.58 -28.75 -29.98
N MET A 77 -13.67 -28.17 -28.80
CA MET A 77 -13.25 -26.79 -28.52
C MET A 77 -11.78 -26.75 -28.09
N ASN A 78 -11.03 -25.77 -28.58
CA ASN A 78 -9.69 -25.49 -28.09
C ASN A 78 -9.76 -24.87 -26.69
N VAL A 79 -9.09 -25.47 -25.72
CA VAL A 79 -9.05 -24.98 -24.34
C VAL A 79 -7.61 -24.67 -23.96
N ARG A 80 -7.33 -23.41 -23.66
CA ARG A 80 -6.01 -22.94 -23.24
C ARG A 80 -6.12 -22.20 -21.92
N GLY A 81 -5.08 -22.34 -21.10
CA GLY A 81 -5.07 -21.62 -19.84
C GLY A 81 -4.03 -22.09 -18.87
N ASN A 82 -4.27 -21.79 -17.62
CA ASN A 82 -3.41 -22.24 -16.54
C ASN A 82 -4.19 -22.38 -15.24
N VAL A 83 -3.70 -23.25 -14.38
CA VAL A 83 -4.06 -23.35 -12.97
C VAL A 83 -2.82 -23.06 -12.13
N GLY A 84 -2.98 -22.29 -11.07
CA GLY A 84 -1.90 -21.90 -10.19
C GLY A 84 -2.28 -22.03 -8.72
N LEU A 85 -1.29 -22.30 -7.91
CA LEU A 85 -1.38 -22.22 -6.47
C LEU A 85 -0.16 -21.49 -5.96
N GLN A 86 -0.39 -20.40 -5.24
CA GLN A 86 0.65 -19.61 -4.59
C GLN A 86 0.45 -19.68 -3.08
N PHE A 87 1.52 -19.95 -2.38
CA PHE A 87 1.62 -19.85 -0.93
C PHE A 87 2.47 -18.62 -0.61
N GLN A 88 1.94 -17.74 0.22
CA GLN A 88 2.62 -16.52 0.64
C GLN A 88 2.60 -16.41 2.15
N ARG A 89 3.78 -16.29 2.75
CA ARG A 89 3.97 -15.98 4.17
C ARG A 89 4.59 -14.59 4.30
N THR A 90 3.91 -13.71 5.01
CA THR A 90 4.37 -12.34 5.29
C THR A 90 4.54 -12.17 6.78
N GLU A 91 5.75 -11.79 7.19
CA GLU A 91 6.09 -11.35 8.54
C GLU A 91 6.15 -9.84 8.53
N GLN A 92 5.23 -9.20 9.22
CA GLN A 92 5.18 -7.74 9.34
C GLN A 92 5.43 -7.32 10.79
N SER A 93 6.22 -6.27 10.98
CA SER A 93 6.49 -5.67 12.28
C SER A 93 6.69 -4.18 12.16
N SER A 94 6.37 -3.46 13.22
CA SER A 94 6.63 -2.03 13.31
C SER A 94 7.25 -1.71 14.66
N THR A 95 8.31 -0.90 14.62
CA THR A 95 8.94 -0.34 15.82
C THR A 95 8.65 1.15 15.87
N ALA A 96 8.15 1.61 16.99
CA ALA A 96 7.91 3.03 17.26
C ALA A 96 8.15 3.33 18.73
N VAL A 97 8.46 4.57 19.02
CA VAL A 97 8.52 5.04 20.41
C VAL A 97 7.11 5.40 20.86
N ARG A 98 6.67 4.83 21.96
CA ARG A 98 5.39 5.16 22.60
C ARG A 98 5.62 5.90 23.91
N LEU A 99 4.84 6.93 24.13
CA LEU A 99 4.75 7.60 25.42
C LEU A 99 3.74 6.82 26.27
N THR A 100 4.23 5.89 27.06
CA THR A 100 3.47 5.24 28.12
C THR A 100 3.88 5.88 29.44
N ASP A 101 2.93 6.21 30.28
CA ASP A 101 3.18 6.76 31.63
C ASP A 101 3.85 8.15 31.68
N GLY A 102 3.46 9.04 30.79
CA GLY A 102 3.64 10.50 30.93
C GLY A 102 5.04 11.07 30.72
N ALA A 103 6.13 10.33 30.75
CA ALA A 103 7.47 10.95 30.69
C ALA A 103 8.62 10.13 30.08
N ASN A 104 8.50 8.83 29.95
CA ASN A 104 9.60 8.01 29.46
C ASN A 104 9.25 7.31 28.13
N PRO A 105 9.68 7.87 26.99
CA PRO A 105 9.46 7.22 25.70
C PRO A 105 10.19 5.88 25.66
N LYS A 106 9.47 4.81 25.37
CA LYS A 106 10.04 3.47 25.19
C LYS A 106 9.82 2.98 23.76
N PRO A 107 10.85 2.41 23.12
CA PRO A 107 10.63 1.73 21.85
C PRO A 107 9.78 0.48 22.06
N VAL A 108 8.75 0.32 21.26
CA VAL A 108 7.87 -0.85 21.24
C VAL A 108 7.88 -1.43 19.85
N THR A 109 8.20 -2.71 19.76
CA THR A 109 8.08 -3.46 18.49
C THR A 109 6.90 -4.41 18.61
N ASP A 110 6.00 -4.33 17.65
CA ASP A 110 4.83 -5.19 17.56
C ASP A 110 4.59 -5.62 16.12
N GLY A 111 3.93 -6.75 15.90
CA GLY A 111 3.74 -7.27 14.56
C GLY A 111 2.92 -8.55 14.49
N LYS A 112 2.82 -9.10 13.29
CA LYS A 112 2.05 -10.31 13.00
C LYS A 112 2.65 -11.06 11.82
N THR A 113 2.53 -12.37 11.85
CA THR A 113 2.76 -13.22 10.68
C THR A 113 1.42 -13.64 10.08
N VAL A 114 1.31 -13.45 8.77
CA VAL A 114 0.13 -13.82 7.99
C VAL A 114 0.53 -14.82 6.93
N THR A 115 -0.33 -15.81 6.72
CA THR A 115 -0.13 -16.83 5.67
C THR A 115 -1.35 -16.88 4.78
N ASP A 116 -1.15 -16.78 3.47
CA ASP A 116 -2.19 -16.80 2.46
C ASP A 116 -1.94 -17.90 1.45
N VAL A 117 -3.01 -18.60 1.09
CA VAL A 117 -3.05 -19.59 0.00
C VAL A 117 -3.91 -19.01 -1.11
N LEU A 118 -3.32 -18.81 -2.27
CA LEU A 118 -3.88 -18.05 -3.38
C LEU A 118 -4.02 -18.96 -4.62
N PRO A 119 -5.11 -19.72 -4.74
CA PRO A 119 -5.42 -20.47 -5.95
C PRO A 119 -5.83 -19.51 -7.08
N SER A 120 -5.50 -19.90 -8.29
CA SER A 120 -5.91 -19.22 -9.52
C SER A 120 -6.21 -20.22 -10.63
N LEU A 121 -7.20 -19.91 -11.45
CA LEU A 121 -7.57 -20.63 -12.65
C LEU A 121 -7.89 -19.61 -13.73
N ASN A 122 -7.31 -19.78 -14.91
CA ASN A 122 -7.62 -18.99 -16.09
C ASN A 122 -7.80 -19.94 -17.27
N LEU A 123 -8.97 -19.92 -17.89
CA LEU A 123 -9.29 -20.74 -19.05
C LEU A 123 -9.83 -19.86 -20.19
N ALA A 124 -9.41 -20.16 -21.40
CA ALA A 124 -9.94 -19.60 -22.63
C ALA A 124 -10.46 -20.76 -23.48
N PHE A 125 -11.72 -20.65 -23.86
CA PHE A 125 -12.44 -21.62 -24.70
C PHE A 125 -12.65 -21.01 -26.08
N GLY A 126 -12.04 -21.60 -27.09
CA GLY A 126 -12.31 -21.28 -28.50
C GLY A 126 -13.61 -21.96 -28.93
N LEU A 127 -14.74 -21.24 -28.89
CA LEU A 127 -16.03 -21.77 -29.28
C LEU A 127 -16.14 -21.94 -30.81
N ALA A 128 -15.50 -21.05 -31.54
CA ALA A 128 -15.33 -21.06 -32.98
C ALA A 128 -14.02 -20.30 -33.33
N ASP A 129 -13.66 -20.27 -34.60
CA ASP A 129 -12.43 -19.57 -35.06
C ASP A 129 -12.43 -18.09 -34.74
N ASP A 130 -13.61 -17.50 -34.63
CA ASP A 130 -13.83 -16.07 -34.36
C ASP A 130 -14.44 -15.77 -32.98
N GLN A 131 -14.57 -16.78 -32.10
CA GLN A 131 -15.26 -16.62 -30.82
C GLN A 131 -14.45 -17.23 -29.66
N THR A 132 -14.27 -16.46 -28.61
CA THR A 132 -13.56 -16.91 -27.40
C THR A 132 -14.35 -16.54 -26.15
N VAL A 133 -14.50 -17.50 -25.24
CA VAL A 133 -14.96 -17.27 -23.87
C VAL A 133 -13.78 -17.44 -22.93
N ARG A 134 -13.61 -16.51 -21.99
CA ARG A 134 -12.59 -16.62 -20.94
C ARG A 134 -13.25 -16.66 -19.57
N VAL A 135 -12.76 -17.54 -18.72
CA VAL A 135 -13.16 -17.67 -17.32
C VAL A 135 -11.93 -17.57 -16.46
N ALA A 136 -11.98 -16.68 -15.45
CA ALA A 136 -10.93 -16.61 -14.44
C ALA A 136 -11.52 -16.68 -13.04
N LEU A 137 -10.84 -17.44 -12.18
CA LEU A 137 -11.11 -17.56 -10.75
C LEU A 137 -9.81 -17.31 -10.00
N ALA A 138 -9.83 -16.44 -8.99
CA ALA A 138 -8.66 -16.21 -8.17
C ALA A 138 -9.02 -15.80 -6.75
N ARG A 139 -8.21 -16.24 -5.80
CA ARG A 139 -8.10 -15.58 -4.51
C ARG A 139 -6.99 -14.54 -4.60
N GLN A 140 -7.31 -13.32 -4.21
CA GLN A 140 -6.41 -12.16 -4.27
C GLN A 140 -6.14 -11.65 -2.87
N VAL A 141 -4.92 -11.13 -2.67
CA VAL A 141 -4.51 -10.48 -1.44
C VAL A 141 -3.87 -9.12 -1.78
N ALA A 142 -4.20 -8.10 -0.99
CA ALA A 142 -3.52 -6.81 -1.03
C ALA A 142 -3.09 -6.44 0.39
N ARG A 143 -1.81 -6.07 0.55
CA ARG A 143 -1.27 -5.75 1.86
C ARG A 143 -1.71 -4.35 2.32
N PRO A 144 -1.79 -4.12 3.64
CA PRO A 144 -2.02 -2.80 4.19
C PRO A 144 -0.93 -1.84 3.73
N ARG A 145 -1.22 -0.56 3.71
CA ARG A 145 -0.22 0.47 3.45
C ARG A 145 0.75 0.55 4.62
N VAL A 146 1.99 0.92 4.35
CA VAL A 146 3.05 1.01 5.36
C VAL A 146 2.69 1.96 6.51
N ASP A 147 2.04 3.09 6.19
CA ASP A 147 1.56 4.04 7.18
C ASP A 147 0.43 3.50 8.08
N GLN A 148 -0.38 2.56 7.57
CA GLN A 148 -1.40 1.86 8.35
C GLN A 148 -0.80 0.84 9.33
N LEU A 149 0.40 0.30 9.01
CA LEU A 149 1.11 -0.67 9.85
C LEU A 149 1.96 -0.03 10.95
N ARG A 150 2.09 1.28 10.98
CA ARG A 150 2.90 1.96 12.00
C ARG A 150 2.40 1.66 13.42
N SER A 151 3.32 1.38 14.34
CA SER A 151 3.01 1.21 15.76
C SER A 151 2.95 2.54 16.53
N ALA A 152 3.33 3.65 15.88
CA ALA A 152 3.27 4.97 16.46
C ALA A 152 1.82 5.43 16.68
N MET A 153 1.58 6.08 17.83
CA MET A 153 0.29 6.65 18.20
C MET A 153 0.48 8.09 18.65
N GLU A 154 -0.36 8.97 18.16
CA GLU A 154 -0.51 10.35 18.62
C GLU A 154 -1.77 10.46 19.47
N PHE A 155 -1.64 11.08 20.62
CA PHE A 155 -2.76 11.41 21.51
C PHE A 155 -2.91 12.92 21.57
N GLY A 156 -4.12 13.40 21.51
CA GLY A 156 -4.41 14.82 21.61
C GLY A 156 -5.78 15.05 22.24
N VAL A 157 -6.01 16.28 22.65
CA VAL A 157 -7.33 16.75 23.07
C VAL A 157 -7.76 17.79 22.07
N GLY A 158 -8.96 17.67 21.53
CA GLY A 158 -9.50 18.57 20.53
C GLY A 158 -9.41 20.05 20.97
N ASP A 159 -9.00 20.93 20.05
CA ASP A 159 -8.87 22.36 20.37
C ASP A 159 -10.22 23.04 20.61
N ASN A 160 -11.28 22.52 20.01
CA ASN A 160 -12.63 23.04 20.14
C ASN A 160 -13.45 22.21 21.14
N PRO A 161 -13.95 22.81 22.23
CA PRO A 161 -14.88 22.11 23.12
C PRO A 161 -16.22 21.87 22.42
N ASN A 162 -16.88 20.76 22.76
CA ASN A 162 -18.25 20.49 22.36
C ASN A 162 -19.24 21.47 23.04
N ALA A 163 -20.52 21.34 22.72
CA ALA A 163 -21.58 22.20 23.29
C ALA A 163 -21.65 22.21 24.83
N SER A 164 -21.08 21.18 25.48
CA SER A 164 -21.00 21.05 26.95
C SER A 164 -19.67 21.58 27.51
N GLY A 165 -18.82 22.21 26.68
CA GLY A 165 -17.50 22.71 27.10
C GLY A 165 -16.43 21.64 27.27
N PHE A 166 -16.73 20.39 26.93
CA PHE A 166 -15.79 19.26 27.02
C PHE A 166 -14.94 19.17 25.76
N ARG A 167 -13.63 18.98 25.93
CA ARG A 167 -12.70 18.71 24.84
C ARG A 167 -12.52 17.22 24.70
N GLU A 168 -12.89 16.70 23.54
CA GLU A 168 -12.83 15.26 23.30
C GLU A 168 -11.38 14.79 23.11
N PRO A 169 -10.95 13.77 23.86
CA PRO A 169 -9.64 13.16 23.59
C PRO A 169 -9.70 12.38 22.28
N GLY A 170 -8.65 12.52 21.49
CA GLY A 170 -8.48 11.80 20.23
C GLY A 170 -7.16 11.03 20.20
N ALA A 171 -7.13 9.97 19.41
CA ALA A 171 -5.92 9.25 19.12
C ALA A 171 -5.82 8.98 17.61
N SER A 172 -4.63 9.10 17.07
CA SER A 172 -4.33 8.76 15.69
C SER A 172 -3.13 7.84 15.63
N GLY A 173 -3.20 6.81 14.83
CA GLY A 173 -2.11 5.84 14.70
C GLY A 173 -2.39 4.79 13.66
N GLY A 174 -1.51 3.79 13.58
CA GLY A 174 -1.70 2.61 12.78
C GLY A 174 -1.79 1.36 13.66
N ASN A 175 -1.86 0.21 13.00
CA ASN A 175 -1.91 -1.09 13.65
C ASN A 175 -1.01 -2.08 12.90
N SER A 176 0.11 -2.45 13.50
CA SER A 176 1.07 -3.41 12.94
C SER A 176 0.51 -4.84 12.80
N LYS A 177 -0.66 -5.10 13.36
CA LYS A 177 -1.35 -6.40 13.32
C LYS A 177 -2.50 -6.44 12.34
N LEU A 178 -2.63 -5.48 11.43
CA LEU A 178 -3.68 -5.51 10.41
C LEU A 178 -3.57 -6.76 9.56
N ASP A 179 -4.71 -7.34 9.25
CA ASP A 179 -4.83 -8.38 8.23
C ASP A 179 -4.84 -7.75 6.84
N PRO A 180 -4.25 -8.41 5.84
CA PRO A 180 -4.34 -7.95 4.46
C PRO A 180 -5.78 -8.02 3.96
N TRP A 181 -6.08 -7.23 2.94
CA TRP A 181 -7.34 -7.33 2.22
C TRP A 181 -7.35 -8.62 1.41
N ARG A 182 -8.42 -9.38 1.51
CA ARG A 182 -8.62 -10.63 0.77
C ARG A 182 -9.89 -10.55 -0.03
N ALA A 183 -9.83 -11.03 -1.25
CA ALA A 183 -10.99 -11.13 -2.12
C ALA A 183 -10.98 -12.46 -2.88
N ASN A 184 -12.17 -13.01 -3.11
CA ASN A 184 -12.40 -14.02 -4.14
C ASN A 184 -12.93 -13.30 -5.39
N ALA A 185 -12.29 -13.53 -6.51
CA ALA A 185 -12.63 -12.91 -7.78
C ALA A 185 -13.11 -13.97 -8.78
N PHE A 186 -14.11 -13.61 -9.54
CA PHE A 186 -14.62 -14.33 -10.70
C PHE A 186 -14.73 -13.35 -11.87
N ASP A 187 -14.15 -13.71 -12.99
CA ASP A 187 -14.21 -12.94 -14.23
C ASP A 187 -14.69 -13.85 -15.36
N LEU A 188 -15.61 -13.35 -16.17
CA LEU A 188 -16.12 -14.00 -17.37
C LEU A 188 -16.10 -12.99 -18.51
N SER A 189 -15.50 -13.35 -19.65
CA SER A 189 -15.60 -12.54 -20.85
C SER A 189 -15.93 -13.35 -22.08
N TYR A 190 -16.62 -12.72 -23.01
CA TYR A 190 -16.91 -13.23 -24.34
C TYR A 190 -16.41 -12.24 -25.38
N GLU A 191 -15.70 -12.74 -26.36
CA GLU A 191 -15.15 -11.98 -27.47
C GLU A 191 -15.58 -12.61 -28.80
N LYS A 192 -16.07 -11.79 -29.73
CA LYS A 192 -16.36 -12.19 -31.10
C LYS A 192 -15.69 -11.25 -32.08
N TYR A 193 -14.98 -11.81 -33.03
CA TYR A 193 -14.26 -11.08 -34.07
C TYR A 193 -15.02 -11.18 -35.39
N PHE A 194 -15.14 -10.06 -36.13
CA PHE A 194 -15.81 -9.97 -37.40
C PHE A 194 -14.78 -9.62 -38.49
N GLY A 195 -14.19 -10.64 -39.10
CA GLY A 195 -13.09 -10.45 -40.06
C GLY A 195 -11.91 -9.70 -39.39
N ASN A 196 -11.25 -8.84 -40.14
CA ASN A 196 -10.01 -8.19 -39.72
C ASN A 196 -10.22 -6.79 -39.07
N LYS A 197 -11.45 -6.28 -38.95
CA LYS A 197 -11.67 -4.85 -38.65
C LYS A 197 -12.65 -4.57 -37.52
N ALA A 198 -13.39 -5.55 -37.05
CA ALA A 198 -14.39 -5.32 -36.00
C ALA A 198 -14.38 -6.45 -34.96
N TYR A 199 -14.66 -6.12 -33.72
CA TYR A 199 -14.89 -7.09 -32.65
C TYR A 199 -15.97 -6.59 -31.70
N LEU A 200 -16.63 -7.53 -31.03
CA LEU A 200 -17.55 -7.32 -29.93
C LEU A 200 -16.97 -8.01 -28.69
N ALA A 201 -16.95 -7.31 -27.57
CA ALA A 201 -16.56 -7.90 -26.30
C ALA A 201 -17.58 -7.56 -25.21
N ALA A 202 -17.88 -8.55 -24.36
CA ALA A 202 -18.67 -8.37 -23.17
C ALA A 202 -17.93 -9.02 -21.98
N ALA A 203 -17.92 -8.35 -20.85
CA ALA A 203 -17.29 -8.87 -19.65
C ALA A 203 -18.17 -8.69 -18.42
N TYR A 204 -18.14 -9.69 -17.56
CA TYR A 204 -18.73 -9.67 -16.23
C TYR A 204 -17.65 -9.98 -15.20
N PHE A 205 -17.61 -9.23 -14.11
CA PHE A 205 -16.73 -9.48 -12.99
C PHE A 205 -17.49 -9.46 -11.67
N PHE A 206 -17.05 -10.27 -10.74
CA PHE A 206 -17.55 -10.31 -9.38
C PHE A 206 -16.41 -10.43 -8.40
N LYS A 207 -16.40 -9.59 -7.35
CA LYS A 207 -15.42 -9.65 -6.27
C LYS A 207 -16.12 -9.68 -4.92
N ASP A 208 -15.84 -10.74 -4.16
CA ASP A 208 -16.29 -10.91 -2.79
C ASP A 208 -15.13 -10.55 -1.84
N LEU A 209 -15.24 -9.39 -1.20
CA LEU A 209 -14.25 -8.90 -0.23
C LEU A 209 -14.44 -9.61 1.11
N ARG A 210 -13.46 -10.41 1.52
CA ARG A 210 -13.49 -11.17 2.77
C ARG A 210 -12.96 -10.39 3.97
N SER A 211 -12.09 -9.41 3.74
CA SER A 211 -11.58 -8.51 4.76
C SER A 211 -11.39 -7.12 4.18
N TYR A 212 -11.62 -6.11 5.00
CA TYR A 212 -11.51 -4.72 4.64
C TYR A 212 -10.90 -3.92 5.80
N ILE A 213 -9.98 -3.00 5.49
CA ILE A 213 -9.37 -2.09 6.48
C ILE A 213 -10.12 -0.77 6.40
N TYR A 214 -10.59 -0.28 7.53
CA TYR A 214 -11.24 1.01 7.66
C TYR A 214 -10.67 1.78 8.85
N THR A 215 -10.81 3.09 8.83
CA THR A 215 -10.44 3.98 9.93
C THR A 215 -11.67 4.21 10.81
N GLN A 216 -11.50 4.08 12.11
CA GLN A 216 -12.51 4.40 13.11
C GLN A 216 -12.27 5.78 13.69
#